data_6bd95682015ccebcc8a4c35009568718
#
_entry.id   6bd95682015ccebcc8a4c35009568718
#
_cell.length_a   1.000
_cell.length_b   1.000
_cell.length_c   1.000
_cell.angle_alpha   90.00
_cell.angle_beta   90.00
_cell.angle_gamma   90.00
#
_symmetry.space_group_name_H-M   'P 1'
#
loop_
_entity.id
_entity.type
_entity.pdbx_description
1 polymer ?
#
loop_
_entity_poly.entity_id
_entity_poly.type
_entity_poly.pdbx_seq_one_letter_code
_entity_poly.pdbx_strand_id
1 'polypeptide(L)'
;MPLYRDDAIVLRTHKLGEADRIVTFLTRENGKVRAVGKGVRRTSSRFGARLEPFMVVDVQLHVGRNLDTVTQVETVGPYARAICEDYGLYTAGAAMLEAADRLVEAEREPAVQQYWLLAGALRALSERHHDSGLVLDSYLLRAFSVAGWAPSFTDCARCGEPGPHRALNVAQGGAVCPRCRPPGSTAPAAETFVLLAALLAGEWDVADVSDARHRKEASGLVAAYSQYYLERTLRSLRMVERDTPAVPAPAIPAVPHKIPAIPREGEAI
;
A
#
# COMPACT_ATOMS: atom_id res chain seq x y z
N MET A 1 19.11 -25.43 -12.22
CA MET A 1 18.04 -24.40 -12.23
C MET A 1 18.59 -23.15 -11.54
N PRO A 2 18.42 -21.94 -12.10
CA PRO A 2 19.07 -20.75 -11.59
C PRO A 2 18.53 -20.33 -10.22
N LEU A 3 19.44 -19.84 -9.38
CA LEU A 3 19.16 -19.13 -8.14
C LEU A 3 19.18 -17.63 -8.44
N TYR A 4 18.30 -16.87 -7.79
CA TYR A 4 18.36 -15.41 -7.80
C TYR A 4 18.02 -14.86 -6.41
N ARG A 5 18.41 -13.61 -6.16
CA ARG A 5 18.16 -12.91 -4.89
C ARG A 5 17.47 -11.59 -5.19
N ASP A 6 16.52 -11.20 -4.34
CA ASP A 6 15.76 -9.98 -4.52
C ASP A 6 15.24 -9.46 -3.17
N ASP A 7 15.05 -8.15 -3.06
CA ASP A 7 14.32 -7.54 -1.96
C ASP A 7 12.82 -7.77 -2.18
N ALA A 8 12.10 -8.22 -1.16
CA ALA A 8 10.72 -8.65 -1.29
C ALA A 8 9.86 -8.22 -0.10
N ILE A 9 8.59 -7.88 -0.37
CA ILE A 9 7.55 -7.67 0.62
C ILE A 9 6.66 -8.90 0.61
N VAL A 10 6.41 -9.49 1.78
CA VAL A 10 5.48 -10.60 1.90
C VAL A 10 4.04 -10.07 1.87
N LEU A 11 3.32 -10.34 0.76
CA LEU A 11 1.93 -9.89 0.59
C LEU A 11 0.94 -10.81 1.29
N ARG A 12 1.08 -12.12 1.06
CA ARG A 12 0.16 -13.12 1.64
C ARG A 12 0.78 -14.51 1.66
N THR A 13 0.21 -15.37 2.51
CA THR A 13 0.62 -16.77 2.61
C THR A 13 -0.57 -17.71 2.56
N HIS A 14 -0.39 -18.87 1.93
CA HIS A 14 -1.37 -19.96 1.92
C HIS A 14 -0.74 -21.24 2.41
N LYS A 15 -1.50 -22.05 3.15
CA LYS A 15 -1.07 -23.38 3.59
C LYS A 15 -0.87 -24.28 2.39
N LEU A 16 0.24 -25.03 2.37
CA LEU A 16 0.54 -26.06 1.38
C LEU A 16 0.94 -27.34 2.13
N GLY A 17 0.07 -28.35 2.08
CA GLY A 17 0.26 -29.56 2.89
C GLY A 17 0.36 -29.27 4.39
N GLU A 18 1.12 -30.10 5.12
CA GLU A 18 1.21 -30.03 6.58
C GLU A 18 2.22 -29.00 7.09
N ALA A 19 3.35 -28.86 6.41
CA ALA A 19 4.50 -28.09 6.91
C ALA A 19 4.86 -26.86 6.07
N ASP A 20 4.38 -26.74 4.85
CA ASP A 20 4.80 -25.76 3.87
C ASP A 20 3.78 -24.61 3.74
N ARG A 21 4.22 -23.53 3.12
CA ARG A 21 3.34 -22.41 2.68
C ARG A 21 3.72 -22.00 1.26
N ILE A 22 2.71 -21.59 0.49
CA ILE A 22 2.92 -20.75 -0.70
C ILE A 22 2.94 -19.30 -0.20
N VAL A 23 4.00 -18.59 -0.51
CA VAL A 23 4.20 -17.18 -0.18
C VAL A 23 4.12 -16.37 -1.47
N THR A 24 3.28 -15.34 -1.47
CA THR A 24 3.23 -14.35 -2.55
C THR A 24 4.03 -13.14 -2.12
N PHE A 25 5.01 -12.78 -2.92
CA PHE A 25 5.89 -11.63 -2.73
C PHE A 25 5.60 -10.55 -3.77
N LEU A 26 5.77 -9.30 -3.39
CA LEU A 26 6.10 -8.22 -4.30
C LEU A 26 7.61 -7.99 -4.19
N THR A 27 8.35 -8.34 -5.22
CA THR A 27 9.80 -8.18 -5.27
C THR A 27 10.17 -6.89 -6.01
N ARG A 28 11.38 -6.38 -5.74
CA ARG A 28 11.83 -5.12 -6.32
C ARG A 28 12.12 -5.26 -7.82
N GLU A 29 12.87 -6.29 -8.22
CA GLU A 29 13.36 -6.45 -9.58
C GLU A 29 12.48 -7.38 -10.43
N ASN A 30 11.77 -8.34 -9.79
CA ASN A 30 10.99 -9.36 -10.50
C ASN A 30 9.47 -9.21 -10.30
N GLY A 31 8.98 -8.10 -9.71
CA GLY A 31 7.57 -7.85 -9.49
C GLY A 31 6.88 -8.90 -8.63
N LYS A 32 5.70 -9.37 -8.99
CA LYS A 32 4.99 -10.38 -8.20
C LYS A 32 5.56 -11.79 -8.44
N VAL A 33 5.96 -12.45 -7.35
CA VAL A 33 6.54 -13.79 -7.37
C VAL A 33 5.83 -14.68 -6.36
N ARG A 34 5.55 -15.93 -6.73
CA ARG A 34 5.03 -16.94 -5.81
C ARG A 34 6.06 -18.04 -5.59
N ALA A 35 6.33 -18.34 -4.32
CA ALA A 35 7.31 -19.35 -3.96
C ALA A 35 6.84 -20.26 -2.82
N VAL A 36 7.37 -21.46 -2.76
CA VAL A 36 7.13 -22.42 -1.68
C VAL A 36 8.18 -22.20 -0.59
N GLY A 37 7.73 -21.87 0.61
CA GLY A 37 8.53 -21.93 1.83
C GLY A 37 8.41 -23.30 2.48
N LYS A 38 9.39 -24.16 2.25
CA LYS A 38 9.40 -25.54 2.77
C LYS A 38 9.64 -25.54 4.28
N GLY A 39 8.79 -26.28 5.01
CA GLY A 39 8.91 -26.44 6.47
C GLY A 39 8.62 -25.17 7.29
N VAL A 40 8.04 -24.12 6.70
CA VAL A 40 7.79 -22.83 7.38
C VAL A 40 6.90 -22.98 8.61
N ARG A 41 5.98 -23.93 8.61
CA ARG A 41 5.02 -24.18 9.70
C ARG A 41 5.57 -25.06 10.83
N ARG A 42 6.77 -25.60 10.68
CA ARG A 42 7.43 -26.38 11.74
C ARG A 42 7.94 -25.45 12.83
N THR A 43 7.88 -25.87 14.08
CA THR A 43 8.43 -25.10 15.22
C THR A 43 9.93 -24.86 15.11
N SER A 44 10.67 -25.79 14.48
CA SER A 44 12.10 -25.67 14.17
C SER A 44 12.39 -25.03 12.81
N SER A 45 11.43 -24.23 12.28
CA SER A 45 11.62 -23.61 10.97
C SER A 45 12.79 -22.64 10.95
N ARG A 46 13.71 -22.82 9.99
CA ARG A 46 14.81 -21.88 9.77
C ARG A 46 14.35 -20.51 9.25
N PHE A 47 13.14 -20.40 8.72
CA PHE A 47 12.57 -19.16 8.23
C PHE A 47 11.86 -18.37 9.32
N GLY A 48 11.30 -19.07 10.34
CA GLY A 48 10.57 -18.44 11.44
C GLY A 48 9.46 -17.52 10.93
N ALA A 49 9.29 -16.37 11.59
CA ALA A 49 8.30 -15.35 11.23
C ALA A 49 8.69 -14.47 10.03
N ARG A 50 9.86 -14.69 9.41
CA ARG A 50 10.34 -13.84 8.30
C ARG A 50 9.46 -13.91 7.05
N LEU A 51 8.65 -14.96 6.91
CA LEU A 51 7.73 -15.16 5.78
C LEU A 51 6.26 -14.85 6.13
N GLU A 52 6.02 -14.12 7.22
CA GLU A 52 4.67 -13.63 7.55
C GLU A 52 4.37 -12.31 6.78
N PRO A 53 3.09 -12.00 6.51
CA PRO A 53 2.70 -10.72 5.90
C PRO A 53 3.30 -9.51 6.63
N PHE A 54 3.48 -8.41 5.92
CA PHE A 54 4.11 -7.15 6.36
C PHE A 54 5.63 -7.20 6.55
N MET A 55 6.26 -8.37 6.39
CA MET A 55 7.72 -8.47 6.44
C MET A 55 8.34 -7.98 5.13
N VAL A 56 9.38 -7.16 5.24
CA VAL A 56 10.30 -6.85 4.13
C VAL A 56 11.56 -7.66 4.33
N VAL A 57 11.91 -8.42 3.33
CA VAL A 57 12.98 -9.42 3.40
C VAL A 57 13.87 -9.35 2.17
N ASP A 58 15.13 -9.72 2.35
CA ASP A 58 16.03 -10.12 1.28
C ASP A 58 15.89 -11.63 1.11
N VAL A 59 15.37 -12.08 -0.02
CA VAL A 59 15.05 -13.48 -0.27
C VAL A 59 15.87 -14.07 -1.39
N GLN A 60 16.43 -15.26 -1.16
CA GLN A 60 17.02 -16.07 -2.22
C GLN A 60 16.03 -17.14 -2.67
N LEU A 61 15.80 -17.20 -3.96
CA LEU A 61 14.83 -18.04 -4.61
C LEU A 61 15.48 -18.95 -5.64
N HIS A 62 15.03 -20.18 -5.68
CA HIS A 62 15.36 -21.14 -6.72
C HIS A 62 14.20 -21.19 -7.72
N VAL A 63 14.47 -20.92 -8.99
CA VAL A 63 13.46 -20.89 -10.04
C VAL A 63 12.82 -22.27 -10.20
N GLY A 64 11.51 -22.33 -10.03
CA GLY A 64 10.68 -23.52 -10.24
C GLY A 64 9.91 -23.45 -11.56
N ARG A 65 9.22 -24.54 -11.88
CA ARG A 65 8.38 -24.60 -13.09
C ARG A 65 7.11 -23.73 -12.98
N ASN A 66 6.42 -23.80 -11.84
CA ASN A 66 5.18 -23.05 -11.58
C ASN A 66 5.31 -22.17 -10.35
N LEU A 67 6.05 -22.62 -9.34
CA LEU A 67 6.33 -21.93 -8.10
C LEU A 67 7.83 -22.01 -7.83
N ASP A 68 8.40 -20.91 -7.43
CA ASP A 68 9.79 -20.89 -6.96
C ASP A 68 9.92 -21.57 -5.58
N THR A 69 11.13 -21.77 -5.12
CA THR A 69 11.37 -22.31 -3.78
C THR A 69 12.27 -21.34 -3.00
N VAL A 70 11.82 -20.95 -1.82
CA VAL A 70 12.60 -20.13 -0.90
C VAL A 70 13.78 -20.94 -0.35
N THR A 71 15.00 -20.46 -0.56
CA THR A 71 16.23 -21.10 -0.08
C THR A 71 16.83 -20.39 1.12
N GLN A 72 16.86 -19.05 1.10
CA GLN A 72 17.35 -18.20 2.19
C GLN A 72 16.43 -16.98 2.37
N VAL A 73 16.35 -16.46 3.59
CA VAL A 73 15.60 -15.25 3.94
C VAL A 73 16.36 -14.49 5.02
N GLU A 74 16.59 -13.22 4.79
CA GLU A 74 17.10 -12.27 5.76
C GLU A 74 16.08 -11.14 5.98
N THR A 75 15.92 -10.68 7.22
CA THR A 75 14.99 -9.59 7.52
C THR A 75 15.61 -8.25 7.17
N VAL A 76 14.90 -7.46 6.39
CA VAL A 76 15.25 -6.07 6.04
C VAL A 76 14.37 -5.10 6.85
N GLY A 77 13.04 -5.31 6.86
CA GLY A 77 12.08 -4.50 7.61
C GLY A 77 11.11 -5.38 8.43
N PRO A 78 11.26 -5.44 9.77
CA PRO A 78 10.44 -6.31 10.64
C PRO A 78 9.11 -5.64 11.03
N TYR A 79 8.34 -5.14 10.07
CA TYR A 79 7.14 -4.32 10.35
C TYR A 79 5.96 -5.13 10.90
N ALA A 80 5.94 -6.45 10.65
CA ALA A 80 4.84 -7.33 11.05
C ALA A 80 4.48 -7.22 12.53
N ARG A 81 5.47 -7.16 13.43
CA ARG A 81 5.23 -7.08 14.87
C ARG A 81 4.47 -5.81 15.23
N ALA A 82 5.00 -4.64 14.88
CA ALA A 82 4.41 -3.35 15.23
C ALA A 82 3.00 -3.17 14.63
N ILE A 83 2.79 -3.68 13.40
CA ILE A 83 1.50 -3.60 12.71
C ILE A 83 0.49 -4.55 13.33
N CYS A 84 0.87 -5.78 13.71
CA CYS A 84 -0.05 -6.78 14.27
C CYS A 84 -0.44 -6.53 15.73
N GLU A 85 0.27 -5.68 16.46
CA GLU A 85 -0.06 -5.30 17.85
C GLU A 85 -1.24 -4.32 17.95
N ASP A 86 -1.67 -3.72 16.82
CA ASP A 86 -2.74 -2.73 16.77
C ASP A 86 -3.74 -3.07 15.66
N TYR A 87 -5.03 -3.08 15.99
CA TYR A 87 -6.07 -3.47 15.03
C TYR A 87 -6.19 -2.48 13.86
N GLY A 88 -6.09 -1.18 14.12
CA GLY A 88 -6.15 -0.14 13.10
C GLY A 88 -4.98 -0.23 12.12
N LEU A 89 -3.76 -0.43 12.64
CA LEU A 89 -2.57 -0.64 11.81
C LEU A 89 -2.67 -1.94 11.01
N TYR A 90 -3.16 -3.03 11.64
CA TYR A 90 -3.32 -4.31 10.98
C TYR A 90 -4.30 -4.24 9.80
N THR A 91 -5.47 -3.63 10.01
CA THR A 91 -6.49 -3.54 8.96
C THR A 91 -6.07 -2.60 7.83
N ALA A 92 -5.42 -1.47 8.14
CA ALA A 92 -4.83 -0.58 7.14
C ALA A 92 -3.73 -1.29 6.34
N GLY A 93 -2.78 -1.93 7.01
CA GLY A 93 -1.71 -2.70 6.36
C GLY A 93 -2.25 -3.84 5.50
N ALA A 94 -3.26 -4.59 5.97
CA ALA A 94 -3.89 -5.66 5.22
C ALA A 94 -4.56 -5.14 3.92
N ALA A 95 -5.19 -3.95 3.99
CA ALA A 95 -5.76 -3.30 2.81
C ALA A 95 -4.69 -2.87 1.80
N MET A 96 -3.53 -2.37 2.29
CA MET A 96 -2.38 -2.04 1.43
C MET A 96 -1.82 -3.27 0.73
N LEU A 97 -1.60 -4.38 1.46
CA LEU A 97 -1.11 -5.63 0.86
C LEU A 97 -2.09 -6.19 -0.18
N GLU A 98 -3.40 -6.15 0.12
CA GLU A 98 -4.44 -6.59 -0.82
C GLU A 98 -4.47 -5.70 -2.08
N ALA A 99 -4.35 -4.39 -1.93
CA ALA A 99 -4.29 -3.46 -3.05
C ALA A 99 -3.05 -3.72 -3.93
N ALA A 100 -1.88 -3.87 -3.32
CA ALA A 100 -0.65 -4.19 -4.05
C ALA A 100 -0.76 -5.50 -4.84
N ASP A 101 -1.30 -6.56 -4.23
CA ASP A 101 -1.49 -7.86 -4.89
C ASP A 101 -2.42 -7.76 -6.10
N ARG A 102 -3.36 -6.82 -6.09
CA ARG A 102 -4.29 -6.61 -7.21
C ARG A 102 -3.76 -5.66 -8.27
N LEU A 103 -3.07 -4.60 -7.88
CA LEU A 103 -2.52 -3.61 -8.82
C LEU A 103 -1.35 -4.18 -9.63
N VAL A 104 -0.57 -5.10 -9.05
CA VAL A 104 0.48 -5.82 -9.74
C VAL A 104 -0.08 -7.19 -10.18
N GLU A 105 -0.82 -7.23 -11.28
CA GLU A 105 -1.47 -8.47 -11.75
C GLU A 105 -0.49 -9.46 -12.35
N ALA A 106 0.41 -8.99 -13.20
CA ALA A 106 1.37 -9.82 -13.89
C ALA A 106 2.44 -10.37 -12.95
N GLU A 107 2.68 -11.69 -13.04
CA GLU A 107 3.80 -12.33 -12.35
C GLU A 107 5.09 -12.10 -13.14
N ARG A 108 6.21 -11.85 -12.44
CA ARG A 108 7.55 -11.68 -13.00
C ARG A 108 7.73 -10.45 -13.92
N GLU A 109 6.88 -9.45 -13.76
CA GLU A 109 7.05 -8.15 -14.39
C GLU A 109 7.50 -7.13 -13.35
N PRO A 110 8.63 -6.40 -13.57
CA PRO A 110 9.13 -5.43 -12.61
C PRO A 110 8.09 -4.37 -12.25
N ALA A 111 7.91 -4.12 -10.95
CA ALA A 111 6.99 -3.13 -10.42
C ALA A 111 7.67 -2.27 -9.33
N VAL A 112 8.84 -1.72 -9.66
CA VAL A 112 9.77 -1.06 -8.73
C VAL A 112 9.10 0.09 -7.96
N GLN A 113 8.30 0.92 -8.63
CA GLN A 113 7.60 2.03 -7.98
C GLN A 113 6.54 1.53 -6.98
N GLN A 114 5.77 0.48 -7.32
CA GLN A 114 4.82 -0.15 -6.42
C GLN A 114 5.53 -0.78 -5.21
N TYR A 115 6.69 -1.40 -5.42
CA TYR A 115 7.49 -1.97 -4.34
C TYR A 115 7.92 -0.88 -3.33
N TRP A 116 8.54 0.20 -3.79
CA TRP A 116 9.00 1.28 -2.91
C TRP A 116 7.86 1.99 -2.20
N LEU A 117 6.75 2.22 -2.90
CA LEU A 117 5.58 2.85 -2.32
C LEU A 117 4.99 2.01 -1.18
N LEU A 118 4.85 0.69 -1.40
CA LEU A 118 4.35 -0.22 -0.36
C LEU A 118 5.33 -0.32 0.81
N ALA A 119 6.64 -0.47 0.54
CA ALA A 119 7.65 -0.53 1.59
C ALA A 119 7.65 0.72 2.48
N GLY A 120 7.54 1.91 1.85
CA GLY A 120 7.42 3.20 2.56
C GLY A 120 6.15 3.30 3.40
N ALA A 121 5.01 2.84 2.86
CA ALA A 121 3.73 2.86 3.57
C ALA A 121 3.72 1.92 4.80
N LEU A 122 4.25 0.69 4.66
CA LEU A 122 4.38 -0.25 5.79
C LEU A 122 5.33 0.27 6.87
N ARG A 123 6.40 0.95 6.46
CA ARG A 123 7.31 1.62 7.38
C ARG A 123 6.58 2.72 8.15
N ALA A 124 5.88 3.63 7.44
CA ALA A 124 5.12 4.73 8.06
C ALA A 124 4.07 4.22 9.06
N LEU A 125 3.36 3.13 8.72
CA LEU A 125 2.44 2.47 9.65
C LEU A 125 3.17 1.96 10.90
N SER A 126 4.32 1.31 10.75
CA SER A 126 5.07 0.74 11.87
C SER A 126 5.65 1.80 12.80
N GLU A 127 6.03 2.96 12.26
CA GLU A 127 6.59 4.11 12.99
C GLU A 127 5.50 4.94 13.69
N ARG A 128 4.21 4.79 13.31
CA ARG A 128 3.04 5.46 13.93
C ARG A 128 3.13 6.99 13.99
N HIS A 129 3.83 7.60 13.04
CA HIS A 129 3.96 9.06 13.00
C HIS A 129 2.69 9.75 12.50
N HIS A 130 1.84 9.04 11.74
CA HIS A 130 0.61 9.53 11.14
C HIS A 130 -0.56 8.60 11.46
N ASP A 131 -1.77 9.11 11.34
CA ASP A 131 -2.99 8.31 11.46
C ASP A 131 -3.01 7.18 10.42
N SER A 132 -3.35 5.95 10.85
CA SER A 132 -3.33 4.76 10.00
C SER A 132 -4.27 4.86 8.80
N GLY A 133 -5.41 5.54 8.94
CA GLY A 133 -6.36 5.78 7.85
C GLY A 133 -5.79 6.75 6.81
N LEU A 134 -5.12 7.82 7.26
CA LEU A 134 -4.44 8.78 6.36
C LEU A 134 -3.31 8.12 5.60
N VAL A 135 -2.49 7.27 6.27
CA VAL A 135 -1.42 6.51 5.60
C VAL A 135 -1.98 5.56 4.55
N LEU A 136 -3.09 4.87 4.86
CA LEU A 136 -3.78 4.00 3.91
C LEU A 136 -4.31 4.78 2.71
N ASP A 137 -5.03 5.88 2.95
CA ASP A 137 -5.65 6.67 1.89
C ASP A 137 -4.57 7.30 0.98
N SER A 138 -3.47 7.83 1.55
CA SER A 138 -2.32 8.32 0.79
C SER A 138 -1.69 7.21 -0.05
N TYR A 139 -1.46 6.02 0.55
CA TYR A 139 -0.93 4.88 -0.18
C TYR A 139 -1.81 4.50 -1.38
N LEU A 140 -3.13 4.37 -1.17
CA LEU A 140 -4.06 3.97 -2.24
C LEU A 140 -4.06 4.97 -3.40
N LEU A 141 -4.18 6.28 -3.13
CA LEU A 141 -4.17 7.32 -4.15
C LEU A 141 -2.87 7.28 -4.98
N ARG A 142 -1.73 7.16 -4.31
CA ARG A 142 -0.42 7.08 -4.96
C ARG A 142 -0.22 5.76 -5.71
N ALA A 143 -0.70 4.64 -5.18
CA ALA A 143 -0.63 3.34 -5.83
C ALA A 143 -1.45 3.31 -7.13
N PHE A 144 -2.63 3.94 -7.15
CA PHE A 144 -3.41 4.14 -8.37
C PHE A 144 -2.71 5.05 -9.37
N SER A 145 -2.03 6.11 -8.90
CA SER A 145 -1.25 6.99 -9.79
C SER A 145 -0.12 6.23 -10.47
N VAL A 146 0.61 5.41 -9.73
CA VAL A 146 1.67 4.53 -10.28
C VAL A 146 1.11 3.51 -11.27
N ALA A 147 -0.12 3.03 -11.05
CA ALA A 147 -0.81 2.11 -11.96
C ALA A 147 -1.39 2.78 -13.22
N GLY A 148 -1.22 4.10 -13.38
CA GLY A 148 -1.74 4.85 -14.53
C GLY A 148 -3.14 5.44 -14.35
N TRP A 149 -3.72 5.33 -13.15
CA TRP A 149 -5.03 5.88 -12.80
C TRP A 149 -4.88 7.03 -11.80
N ALA A 150 -4.09 8.05 -12.18
CA ALA A 150 -3.82 9.19 -11.32
C ALA A 150 -5.08 10.04 -11.11
N PRO A 151 -5.57 10.23 -9.86
CA PRO A 151 -6.67 11.15 -9.62
C PRO A 151 -6.21 12.61 -9.70
N SER A 152 -7.13 13.51 -10.08
CA SER A 152 -6.94 14.95 -10.00
C SER A 152 -7.88 15.56 -8.97
N PHE A 153 -7.35 16.36 -8.05
CA PHE A 153 -8.14 17.04 -7.01
C PHE A 153 -8.04 18.57 -7.08
N THR A 154 -7.11 19.10 -7.86
CA THR A 154 -6.91 20.53 -8.09
C THR A 154 -7.58 20.97 -9.39
N ASP A 155 -7.23 20.33 -10.50
CA ASP A 155 -7.69 20.66 -11.82
C ASP A 155 -8.81 19.72 -12.27
N CYS A 156 -9.59 20.12 -13.26
CA CYS A 156 -10.63 19.26 -13.83
C CYS A 156 -10.01 18.03 -14.48
N ALA A 157 -10.29 16.84 -13.95
CA ALA A 157 -9.76 15.57 -14.46
C ALA A 157 -10.09 15.29 -15.94
N ARG A 158 -11.14 15.94 -16.50
CA ARG A 158 -11.54 15.75 -17.90
C ARG A 158 -10.91 16.73 -18.88
N CYS A 159 -10.83 18.03 -18.53
CA CYS A 159 -10.41 19.06 -19.48
C CYS A 159 -9.23 19.90 -19.01
N GLY A 160 -8.69 19.64 -17.82
CA GLY A 160 -7.55 20.36 -17.25
C GLY A 160 -7.86 21.79 -16.79
N GLU A 161 -9.13 22.22 -16.76
CA GLU A 161 -9.51 23.55 -16.24
C GLU A 161 -8.99 23.72 -14.82
N PRO A 162 -8.21 24.78 -14.52
CA PRO A 162 -7.72 25.03 -13.17
C PRO A 162 -8.85 25.21 -12.16
N GLY A 163 -8.64 24.66 -10.93
CA GLY A 163 -9.59 24.80 -9.82
C GLY A 163 -9.55 26.15 -9.12
N PRO A 164 -10.25 26.28 -7.99
CA PRO A 164 -10.85 25.19 -7.20
C PRO A 164 -12.20 24.71 -7.78
N HIS A 165 -12.40 23.39 -7.75
CA HIS A 165 -13.66 22.77 -8.16
C HIS A 165 -14.51 22.35 -6.95
N ARG A 166 -15.84 22.18 -7.15
CA ARG A 166 -16.80 21.82 -6.10
C ARG A 166 -17.51 20.49 -6.36
N ALA A 167 -17.11 19.79 -7.40
CA ALA A 167 -17.69 18.49 -7.73
C ALA A 167 -16.58 17.48 -8.01
N LEU A 168 -16.81 16.24 -7.60
CA LEU A 168 -15.91 15.11 -7.81
C LEU A 168 -16.71 13.98 -8.47
N ASN A 169 -16.12 13.35 -9.46
CA ASN A 169 -16.66 12.16 -10.10
C ASN A 169 -15.58 11.11 -10.26
N VAL A 170 -15.76 9.95 -9.64
CA VAL A 170 -14.80 8.86 -9.62
C VAL A 170 -14.53 8.34 -11.04
N ALA A 171 -15.58 8.16 -11.85
CA ALA A 171 -15.45 7.67 -13.22
C ALA A 171 -14.73 8.65 -14.17
N GLN A 172 -14.68 9.93 -13.80
CA GLN A 172 -13.91 10.95 -14.53
C GLN A 172 -12.48 11.12 -13.99
N GLY A 173 -12.12 10.40 -12.93
CA GLY A 173 -10.79 10.46 -12.35
C GLY A 173 -10.60 11.56 -11.30
N GLY A 174 -11.65 12.18 -10.74
CA GLY A 174 -11.49 13.16 -9.67
C GLY A 174 -12.37 14.41 -9.78
N ALA A 175 -11.77 15.59 -9.56
CA ALA A 175 -12.43 16.89 -9.64
C ALA A 175 -12.97 17.18 -11.04
N VAL A 176 -14.15 17.80 -11.13
CA VAL A 176 -14.77 18.15 -12.41
C VAL A 176 -15.32 19.58 -12.36
N CYS A 177 -15.05 20.35 -13.41
CA CYS A 177 -15.57 21.70 -13.58
C CYS A 177 -17.08 21.66 -13.93
N PRO A 178 -17.82 22.79 -13.80
CA PRO A 178 -19.26 22.82 -14.09
C PRO A 178 -19.63 22.34 -15.51
N ARG A 179 -18.76 22.55 -16.50
CA ARG A 179 -18.98 22.13 -17.90
C ARG A 179 -18.80 20.62 -18.08
N CYS A 180 -17.91 20.00 -17.30
CA CYS A 180 -17.58 18.58 -17.42
C CYS A 180 -18.30 17.69 -16.44
N ARG A 181 -19.04 18.28 -15.48
CA ARG A 181 -19.73 17.58 -14.39
C ARG A 181 -20.84 16.66 -14.93
N PRO A 182 -20.70 15.32 -14.84
CA PRO A 182 -21.78 14.40 -15.20
C PRO A 182 -22.79 14.24 -14.05
N PRO A 183 -23.97 13.68 -14.34
CA PRO A 183 -24.90 13.22 -13.31
C PRO A 183 -24.22 12.24 -12.34
N GLY A 184 -24.62 12.25 -11.06
CA GLY A 184 -24.04 11.37 -10.02
C GLY A 184 -22.69 11.85 -9.47
N SER A 185 -22.21 13.05 -9.84
CA SER A 185 -21.06 13.67 -9.19
C SER A 185 -21.39 14.07 -7.75
N THR A 186 -20.48 13.79 -6.82
CA THR A 186 -20.54 14.23 -5.43
C THR A 186 -20.07 15.69 -5.30
N ALA A 187 -20.37 16.32 -4.16
CA ALA A 187 -19.93 17.69 -3.85
C ALA A 187 -19.27 17.70 -2.46
N PRO A 188 -18.05 17.17 -2.33
CA PRO A 188 -17.33 17.16 -1.05
C PRO A 188 -17.00 18.57 -0.59
N ALA A 189 -16.70 18.71 0.72
CA ALA A 189 -16.22 19.96 1.29
C ALA A 189 -14.91 20.42 0.61
N ALA A 190 -14.66 21.74 0.59
CA ALA A 190 -13.44 22.27 0.00
C ALA A 190 -12.18 21.74 0.71
N GLU A 191 -12.25 21.61 2.03
CA GLU A 191 -11.20 21.07 2.87
C GLU A 191 -10.91 19.59 2.57
N THR A 192 -11.92 18.84 2.11
CA THR A 192 -11.75 17.45 1.67
C THR A 192 -10.95 17.38 0.36
N PHE A 193 -11.14 18.31 -0.57
CA PHE A 193 -10.30 18.40 -1.77
C PHE A 193 -8.84 18.72 -1.41
N VAL A 194 -8.63 19.66 -0.48
CA VAL A 194 -7.28 20.01 0.03
C VAL A 194 -6.62 18.78 0.65
N LEU A 195 -7.35 18.05 1.50
CA LEU A 195 -6.85 16.83 2.12
C LEU A 195 -6.50 15.75 1.08
N LEU A 196 -7.36 15.48 0.11
CA LEU A 196 -7.10 14.49 -0.93
C LEU A 196 -5.88 14.85 -1.77
N ALA A 197 -5.71 16.13 -2.11
CA ALA A 197 -4.52 16.63 -2.82
C ALA A 197 -3.25 16.45 -1.98
N ALA A 198 -3.30 16.80 -0.69
CA ALA A 198 -2.19 16.63 0.24
C ALA A 198 -1.79 15.16 0.42
N LEU A 199 -2.77 14.25 0.57
CA LEU A 199 -2.51 12.81 0.67
C LEU A 199 -1.87 12.25 -0.60
N LEU A 200 -2.30 12.71 -1.77
CA LEU A 200 -1.72 12.31 -3.05
C LEU A 200 -0.28 12.83 -3.19
N ALA A 201 -0.02 14.07 -2.79
CA ALA A 201 1.32 14.68 -2.83
C ALA A 201 2.24 14.19 -1.70
N GLY A 202 1.68 13.64 -0.61
CA GLY A 202 2.45 13.27 0.59
C GLY A 202 2.76 14.47 1.50
N GLU A 203 1.91 15.49 1.48
CA GLU A 203 2.03 16.69 2.31
C GLU A 203 1.43 16.46 3.71
N TRP A 204 2.21 15.85 4.59
CA TRP A 204 1.76 15.40 5.91
C TRP A 204 1.42 16.55 6.84
N ASP A 205 2.10 17.69 6.75
CA ASP A 205 1.81 18.88 7.54
C ASP A 205 0.37 19.37 7.34
N VAL A 206 -0.20 19.15 6.15
CA VAL A 206 -1.60 19.46 5.84
C VAL A 206 -2.53 18.31 6.25
N ALA A 207 -2.13 17.08 5.97
CA ALA A 207 -2.97 15.91 6.23
C ALA A 207 -3.20 15.68 7.73
N ASP A 208 -2.16 15.81 8.57
CA ASP A 208 -2.22 15.49 10.00
C ASP A 208 -3.08 16.47 10.80
N VAL A 209 -3.22 17.72 10.34
CA VAL A 209 -4.07 18.74 11.00
C VAL A 209 -5.51 18.75 10.52
N SER A 210 -5.88 17.83 9.60
CA SER A 210 -7.23 17.75 9.04
C SER A 210 -8.26 17.27 10.05
N ASP A 211 -9.49 17.76 9.91
CA ASP A 211 -10.63 17.37 10.75
C ASP A 211 -11.10 15.93 10.50
N ALA A 212 -11.56 15.23 11.53
CA ALA A 212 -12.13 13.88 11.46
C ALA A 212 -13.27 13.78 10.43
N ARG A 213 -14.12 14.82 10.30
CA ARG A 213 -15.19 14.89 9.30
C ARG A 213 -14.64 14.80 7.88
N HIS A 214 -13.60 15.60 7.56
CA HIS A 214 -12.99 15.64 6.24
C HIS A 214 -12.20 14.37 5.95
N ARG A 215 -11.55 13.78 6.97
CA ARG A 215 -10.90 12.45 6.87
C ARG A 215 -11.90 11.37 6.51
N LYS A 216 -13.07 11.34 7.16
CA LYS A 216 -14.14 10.37 6.87
C LYS A 216 -14.69 10.54 5.46
N GLU A 217 -14.92 11.77 5.02
CA GLU A 217 -15.38 12.07 3.66
C GLU A 217 -14.33 11.67 2.62
N ALA A 218 -13.07 12.07 2.80
CA ALA A 218 -11.96 11.71 1.92
C ALA A 218 -11.79 10.20 1.80
N SER A 219 -11.81 9.50 2.92
CA SER A 219 -11.70 8.05 3.00
C SER A 219 -12.84 7.32 2.27
N GLY A 220 -14.08 7.86 2.35
CA GLY A 220 -15.21 7.37 1.56
C GLY A 220 -14.98 7.50 0.05
N LEU A 221 -14.42 8.63 -0.37
CA LEU A 221 -14.09 8.90 -1.79
C LEU A 221 -12.95 8.00 -2.27
N VAL A 222 -11.89 7.80 -1.47
CA VAL A 222 -10.78 6.87 -1.78
C VAL A 222 -11.28 5.43 -1.90
N ALA A 223 -12.21 5.02 -1.01
CA ALA A 223 -12.82 3.69 -1.09
C ALA A 223 -13.66 3.52 -2.38
N ALA A 224 -14.45 4.53 -2.74
CA ALA A 224 -15.24 4.53 -3.98
C ALA A 224 -14.33 4.49 -5.22
N TYR A 225 -13.23 5.26 -5.19
CA TYR A 225 -12.21 5.25 -6.23
C TYR A 225 -11.57 3.88 -6.39
N SER A 226 -11.15 3.28 -5.27
CA SER A 226 -10.58 1.94 -5.25
C SER A 226 -11.53 0.89 -5.79
N GLN A 227 -12.81 0.95 -5.43
CA GLN A 227 -13.82 0.01 -5.91
C GLN A 227 -14.05 0.14 -7.43
N TYR A 228 -14.04 1.37 -7.95
CA TYR A 228 -14.25 1.63 -9.37
C TYR A 228 -13.10 1.07 -10.23
N TYR A 229 -11.85 1.41 -9.90
CA TYR A 229 -10.70 1.04 -10.72
C TYR A 229 -10.24 -0.42 -10.55
N LEU A 230 -10.46 -1.02 -9.39
CA LEU A 230 -10.17 -2.45 -9.19
C LEU A 230 -11.32 -3.37 -9.62
N GLU A 231 -12.46 -2.81 -10.09
CA GLU A 231 -13.68 -3.55 -10.47
C GLU A 231 -14.20 -4.51 -9.37
N ARG A 232 -13.55 -4.54 -8.22
CA ARG A 232 -13.86 -5.39 -7.07
C ARG A 232 -13.52 -4.67 -5.77
N THR A 233 -14.39 -4.78 -4.79
CA THR A 233 -14.13 -4.23 -3.45
C THR A 233 -12.93 -4.93 -2.81
N LEU A 234 -12.00 -4.16 -2.26
CA LEU A 234 -10.97 -4.69 -1.37
C LEU A 234 -11.64 -5.23 -0.10
N ARG A 235 -11.46 -6.51 0.19
CA ARG A 235 -12.12 -7.16 1.34
C ARG A 235 -11.64 -6.56 2.65
N SER A 236 -10.36 -6.22 2.72
CA SER A 236 -9.72 -5.64 3.90
C SER A 236 -10.21 -4.23 4.22
N LEU A 237 -10.66 -3.42 3.22
CA LEU A 237 -11.22 -2.09 3.47
C LEU A 237 -12.49 -2.10 4.34
N ARG A 238 -13.22 -3.22 4.34
CA ARG A 238 -14.42 -3.37 5.20
C ARG A 238 -14.08 -3.52 6.68
N MET A 239 -12.83 -3.85 7.00
CA MET A 239 -12.36 -4.06 8.38
C MET A 239 -11.66 -2.82 8.94
N VAL A 240 -11.38 -1.81 8.09
CA VAL A 240 -10.69 -0.59 8.52
C VAL A 240 -11.63 0.28 9.34
N GLU A 241 -11.34 0.42 10.63
CA GLU A 241 -12.00 1.37 11.51
C GLU A 241 -11.36 2.76 11.31
N ARG A 242 -12.17 3.75 10.93
CA ARG A 242 -11.71 5.08 10.53
C ARG A 242 -11.99 6.17 11.56
N ASP A 243 -12.41 5.79 12.77
CA ASP A 243 -12.81 6.71 13.84
C ASP A 243 -12.01 6.53 15.15
N THR A 244 -10.90 5.76 15.16
CA THR A 244 -10.10 5.55 16.36
C THR A 244 -9.00 6.61 16.47
N PRO A 245 -8.92 7.42 17.54
CA PRO A 245 -7.82 8.34 17.75
C PRO A 245 -6.48 7.59 17.88
N ALA A 246 -5.44 8.09 17.24
CA ALA A 246 -4.11 7.49 17.28
C ALA A 246 -3.62 7.34 18.72
N VAL A 247 -3.26 6.12 19.11
CA VAL A 247 -2.57 5.87 20.39
C VAL A 247 -1.11 6.25 20.21
N PRO A 248 -0.53 7.15 21.05
CA PRO A 248 0.87 7.55 20.92
C PRO A 248 1.79 6.34 21.06
N ALA A 249 2.75 6.23 20.15
CA ALA A 249 3.65 5.09 20.07
C ALA A 249 4.55 4.94 21.30
N PRO A 250 4.77 3.73 21.82
CA PRO A 250 5.89 3.47 22.69
C PRO A 250 7.20 3.64 21.91
N ALA A 251 8.20 4.29 22.52
CA ALA A 251 9.50 4.49 21.90
C ALA A 251 10.12 3.15 21.48
N ILE A 252 10.21 2.91 20.17
CA ILE A 252 10.85 1.71 19.62
C ILE A 252 12.35 2.02 19.47
N PRO A 253 13.27 1.18 19.99
CA PRO A 253 14.70 1.39 19.76
C PRO A 253 15.01 1.32 18.26
N ALA A 254 15.79 2.29 17.78
CA ALA A 254 16.17 2.37 16.37
C ALA A 254 16.92 1.11 15.92
N VAL A 255 16.32 0.36 15.01
CA VAL A 255 17.00 -0.74 14.30
C VAL A 255 17.74 -0.13 13.11
N PRO A 256 19.04 -0.38 12.92
CA PRO A 256 19.77 0.18 11.79
C PRO A 256 19.16 -0.34 10.47
N HIS A 257 18.53 0.55 9.72
CA HIS A 257 17.85 0.21 8.47
C HIS A 257 18.83 0.22 7.30
N LYS A 258 18.93 -0.90 6.60
CA LYS A 258 19.61 -1.01 5.30
C LYS A 258 18.73 -0.65 4.09
N ILE A 259 17.54 -0.06 4.32
CA ILE A 259 16.70 0.41 3.22
C ILE A 259 17.28 1.76 2.77
N PRO A 260 17.81 1.89 1.54
CA PRO A 260 18.23 3.18 1.01
C PRO A 260 17.02 4.13 0.98
N ALA A 261 17.27 5.41 1.22
CA ALA A 261 16.23 6.44 1.14
C ALA A 261 15.54 6.36 -0.23
N ILE A 262 14.20 6.47 -0.23
CA ILE A 262 13.43 6.58 -1.48
C ILE A 262 13.99 7.77 -2.25
N PRO A 263 14.43 7.63 -3.51
CA PRO A 263 14.91 8.77 -4.29
C PRO A 263 13.81 9.83 -4.32
N ARG A 264 14.14 11.07 -3.93
CA ARG A 264 13.22 12.19 -4.11
C ARG A 264 13.06 12.41 -5.61
N GLU A 265 11.81 12.52 -6.07
CA GLU A 265 11.52 12.90 -7.46
C GLU A 265 12.25 14.20 -7.77
N GLY A 266 13.27 14.15 -8.62
CA GLY A 266 14.11 15.30 -9.00
C GLY A 266 15.56 14.98 -9.28
N GLU A 267 16.08 13.80 -8.95
CA GLU A 267 17.46 13.39 -9.26
C GLU A 267 17.53 12.18 -10.20
N ALA A 268 16.83 12.27 -11.33
CA ALA A 268 17.09 11.38 -12.46
C ALA A 268 17.53 12.24 -13.64
N ILE A 269 18.82 12.18 -13.91
CA ILE A 269 19.38 12.51 -15.23
C ILE A 269 19.18 11.29 -16.12
#